data_4a5ae476d366783039c85a50662b12a6
#
_entry.id   4a5ae476d366783039c85a50662b12a6
#
_cell.length_a   1.000
_cell.length_b   1.000
_cell.length_c   1.000
_cell.angle_alpha   90.00
_cell.angle_beta   90.00
_cell.angle_gamma   90.00
#
_symmetry.space_group_name_H-M   'P 1'
#
loop_
_entity.id
_entity.type
_entity.pdbx_description
1 polymer ?
#
loop_
_entity_poly.entity_id
_entity_poly.type
_entity_poly.pdbx_seq_one_letter_code
_entity_poly.pdbx_strand_id
1 'polypeptide(L)'
;MKKKWLLVTTVLLLALSGCQKAEEQVKQESEEVIPLPVEEQEETDEEIEEYPVELSKHLYDFEFAINGETEKLPSTVQEWLEQGWEYVGEEETVLDTESYIEGKSLKRDAIEIKADVVNLEGEEKKEKDCYIGGATLEYHKDSPVFQLPGNITLGKSSMNQVLEVYGTPTDEYTEKDDMYVTYEFGTYKTAEFVFDTEQEILYKATLKNYREPVSDEEEISKEEPAEVSAYQKPENFTENPADYIVSYDGALYEIPAPVSEFLNNGWKVQKEGSDAYVKSGRHGYVTLEKGDAVFYGVVKNYSQNTVPVEYTFLTKVSGDFDIVKIPISIGKEITLGMAEETMKIQLGGSTYETQEEEQGVSYYLYSDETKKNFIRIFIDRDLKLIREIEISNSPETLAGYQKEEGSDSSQESVPLGEGL
;
A
#
# COMPACT_ATOMS: atom_id res chain seq x y z
N MET A 1 13.73 9.80 -34.66
CA MET A 1 13.57 11.15 -35.26
C MET A 1 13.41 12.15 -34.12
N LYS A 2 14.38 13.03 -33.95
CA LYS A 2 14.43 14.00 -32.84
C LYS A 2 13.45 15.15 -33.13
N LYS A 3 12.40 15.33 -32.34
CA LYS A 3 11.59 16.57 -32.37
C LYS A 3 12.17 17.56 -31.35
N LYS A 4 12.83 18.60 -31.86
CA LYS A 4 13.25 19.77 -31.11
C LYS A 4 12.01 20.65 -30.88
N TRP A 5 11.75 21.01 -29.65
CA TRP A 5 10.83 22.10 -29.33
C TRP A 5 11.61 23.42 -29.35
N LEU A 6 11.09 24.34 -30.14
CA LEU A 6 11.58 25.72 -30.28
C LEU A 6 10.79 26.58 -29.29
N LEU A 7 11.50 27.20 -28.35
CA LEU A 7 11.00 28.32 -27.54
C LEU A 7 10.94 29.57 -28.43
N VAL A 8 9.76 30.15 -28.57
CA VAL A 8 9.56 31.47 -29.14
C VAL A 8 9.27 32.44 -28.00
N THR A 9 10.28 33.22 -27.63
CA THR A 9 10.16 34.38 -26.74
C THR A 9 9.74 35.59 -27.58
N THR A 10 8.54 36.13 -27.33
CA THR A 10 8.09 37.38 -27.93
C THR A 10 8.19 38.47 -26.86
N VAL A 11 9.17 39.35 -27.03
CA VAL A 11 9.33 40.61 -26.27
C VAL A 11 8.44 41.66 -26.94
N LEU A 12 7.50 42.25 -26.18
CA LEU A 12 6.71 43.39 -26.63
C LEU A 12 7.12 44.63 -25.80
N LEU A 13 7.77 45.58 -26.50
CA LEU A 13 8.18 46.86 -25.98
C LEU A 13 6.99 47.83 -25.87
N LEU A 14 6.82 48.42 -24.70
CA LEU A 14 5.97 49.57 -24.41
C LEU A 14 6.59 50.86 -24.95
N ALA A 15 5.85 51.60 -25.73
CA ALA A 15 6.16 53.01 -26.05
C ALA A 15 5.12 53.90 -25.37
N LEU A 16 5.62 54.75 -24.50
CA LEU A 16 4.92 55.87 -23.88
C LEU A 16 4.82 57.04 -24.86
N SER A 17 3.64 57.62 -25.02
CA SER A 17 3.52 59.02 -25.50
C SER A 17 2.29 59.66 -24.88
N GLY A 18 2.53 60.66 -24.06
CA GLY A 18 1.48 61.54 -23.54
C GLY A 18 1.20 62.72 -24.50
N CYS A 19 0.02 63.30 -24.38
CA CYS A 19 -0.23 64.76 -24.45
C CYS A 19 -1.69 65.10 -24.21
N GLN A 20 -1.93 65.82 -23.24
CA GLN A 20 -2.67 67.01 -22.84
C GLN A 20 -3.89 67.50 -23.68
N LYS A 21 -4.96 67.80 -22.90
CA LYS A 21 -5.91 68.90 -22.90
C LYS A 21 -6.89 69.07 -24.05
N ALA A 22 -8.20 69.06 -23.71
CA ALA A 22 -9.06 70.24 -23.77
C ALA A 22 -10.41 69.96 -23.08
N GLU A 23 -10.82 70.93 -22.27
CA GLU A 23 -12.15 71.03 -21.65
C GLU A 23 -13.19 71.37 -22.68
N GLU A 24 -14.34 70.71 -22.62
CA GLU A 24 -15.62 71.27 -23.08
C GLU A 24 -16.76 70.78 -22.18
N GLN A 25 -17.37 71.78 -21.50
CA GLN A 25 -18.57 71.61 -20.70
C GLN A 25 -19.78 71.48 -21.60
N VAL A 26 -20.54 70.38 -21.47
CA VAL A 26 -21.92 70.31 -21.92
C VAL A 26 -22.77 69.88 -20.72
N LYS A 27 -23.61 70.81 -20.31
CA LYS A 27 -24.73 70.56 -19.39
C LYS A 27 -25.71 69.62 -20.05
N GLN A 28 -26.06 68.54 -19.40
CA GLN A 28 -27.33 67.86 -19.66
C GLN A 28 -27.95 67.31 -18.37
N GLU A 29 -29.24 67.46 -18.34
CA GLU A 29 -30.15 67.30 -17.22
C GLU A 29 -30.12 65.90 -16.57
N SER A 30 -30.28 65.91 -15.28
CA SER A 30 -30.45 64.76 -14.41
C SER A 30 -31.82 64.11 -14.67
N GLU A 31 -31.86 62.94 -15.28
CA GLU A 31 -32.96 61.98 -15.07
C GLU A 31 -32.61 61.14 -13.83
N GLU A 32 -33.47 61.22 -12.85
CA GLU A 32 -33.45 60.48 -11.63
C GLU A 32 -33.74 59.00 -11.94
N VAL A 33 -32.72 58.17 -12.06
CA VAL A 33 -32.87 56.72 -12.14
C VAL A 33 -33.04 56.22 -10.73
N ILE A 34 -34.25 55.81 -10.41
CA ILE A 34 -34.58 55.08 -9.17
C ILE A 34 -33.78 53.74 -9.23
N PRO A 35 -32.87 53.45 -8.30
CA PRO A 35 -32.24 52.13 -8.23
C PRO A 35 -33.28 51.10 -7.81
N LEU A 36 -33.51 50.10 -8.64
CA LEU A 36 -34.17 48.86 -8.22
C LEU A 36 -33.38 48.26 -7.06
N PRO A 37 -34.04 47.72 -6.03
CA PRO A 37 -33.35 47.03 -4.94
C PRO A 37 -32.64 45.83 -5.55
N VAL A 38 -31.33 45.85 -5.48
CA VAL A 38 -30.52 44.63 -5.62
C VAL A 38 -30.86 43.80 -4.41
N GLU A 39 -31.59 42.72 -4.59
CA GLU A 39 -31.63 41.65 -3.61
C GLU A 39 -30.19 41.15 -3.52
N GLU A 40 -29.47 41.59 -2.47
CA GLU A 40 -28.29 40.89 -1.98
C GLU A 40 -28.82 39.50 -1.60
N GLN A 41 -28.51 38.52 -2.47
CA GLN A 41 -28.50 37.14 -2.04
C GLN A 41 -27.40 37.08 -0.98
N GLU A 42 -27.77 37.10 0.28
CA GLU A 42 -26.94 36.60 1.35
C GLU A 42 -26.64 35.14 1.00
N GLU A 43 -25.50 34.87 0.41
CA GLU A 43 -24.86 33.54 0.49
C GLU A 43 -24.61 33.35 1.99
N THR A 44 -25.55 32.68 2.64
CA THR A 44 -25.32 32.16 3.98
C THR A 44 -24.22 31.10 3.80
N ASP A 45 -23.00 31.44 4.16
CA ASP A 45 -21.98 30.46 4.47
C ASP A 45 -22.57 29.55 5.56
N GLU A 46 -23.13 28.42 5.15
CA GLU A 46 -23.60 27.41 6.10
C GLU A 46 -22.34 26.86 6.77
N GLU A 47 -22.12 27.28 8.03
CA GLU A 47 -21.01 26.78 8.85
C GLU A 47 -21.18 25.26 9.00
N ILE A 48 -20.17 24.51 8.53
CA ILE A 48 -20.09 23.05 8.79
C ILE A 48 -19.99 22.88 10.30
N GLU A 49 -20.90 22.08 10.88
CA GLU A 49 -20.90 21.77 12.30
C GLU A 49 -19.52 21.26 12.76
N GLU A 50 -19.07 21.69 13.94
CA GLU A 50 -17.83 21.21 14.53
C GLU A 50 -18.15 20.12 15.56
N TYR A 51 -17.60 18.92 15.33
CA TYR A 51 -17.66 17.82 16.27
C TYR A 51 -16.27 17.65 16.90
N PRO A 52 -16.10 17.97 18.20
CA PRO A 52 -14.83 17.74 18.89
C PRO A 52 -14.52 16.25 18.93
N VAL A 53 -13.45 15.84 18.27
CA VAL A 53 -12.97 14.47 18.26
C VAL A 53 -11.45 14.45 18.39
N GLU A 54 -10.91 13.50 19.12
CA GLU A 54 -9.48 13.25 19.21
C GLU A 54 -9.15 12.02 18.38
N LEU A 55 -8.57 12.23 17.20
CA LEU A 55 -8.06 11.19 16.32
C LEU A 55 -6.55 11.02 16.54
N SER A 56 -5.99 9.91 16.04
CA SER A 56 -4.56 9.71 15.88
C SER A 56 -3.91 10.94 15.20
N LYS A 57 -2.61 11.10 15.41
CA LYS A 57 -1.83 12.17 14.76
C LYS A 57 -1.36 11.80 13.36
N HIS A 58 -1.48 10.53 12.99
CA HIS A 58 -0.88 9.99 11.79
C HIS A 58 -1.94 9.41 10.85
N LEU A 59 -1.90 9.82 9.59
CA LEU A 59 -2.80 9.32 8.55
C LEU A 59 -2.69 7.79 8.38
N TYR A 60 -1.50 7.22 8.55
CA TYR A 60 -1.25 5.79 8.41
C TYR A 60 -1.85 4.91 9.53
N ASP A 61 -2.45 5.50 10.56
CA ASP A 61 -3.24 4.77 11.57
C ASP A 61 -4.67 4.46 11.08
N PHE A 62 -5.08 5.10 9.97
CA PHE A 62 -6.38 4.91 9.31
C PHE A 62 -7.58 5.08 10.22
N GLU A 63 -7.49 6.03 11.13
CA GLU A 63 -8.59 6.52 11.95
C GLU A 63 -9.28 7.68 11.23
N PHE A 64 -10.60 7.77 11.36
CA PHE A 64 -11.40 8.89 10.89
C PHE A 64 -12.65 9.02 11.75
N ALA A 65 -13.37 10.14 11.64
CA ALA A 65 -14.62 10.31 12.38
C ALA A 65 -15.76 10.70 11.46
N ILE A 66 -16.96 10.26 11.83
CA ILE A 66 -18.24 10.58 11.20
C ILE A 66 -19.13 11.20 12.26
N ASN A 67 -19.44 12.51 12.13
CA ASN A 67 -20.18 13.28 13.15
C ASN A 67 -19.58 13.13 14.56
N GLY A 68 -18.26 13.08 14.67
CA GLY A 68 -17.54 12.97 15.93
C GLY A 68 -17.40 11.54 16.49
N GLU A 69 -17.97 10.54 15.85
CA GLU A 69 -17.75 9.13 16.20
C GLU A 69 -16.57 8.56 15.43
N THR A 70 -15.61 7.99 16.15
CA THR A 70 -14.35 7.49 15.57
C THR A 70 -14.51 6.09 15.03
N GLU A 71 -14.03 5.91 13.80
CA GLU A 71 -13.89 4.63 13.11
C GLU A 71 -12.42 4.36 12.80
N LYS A 72 -12.06 3.11 12.60
CA LYS A 72 -10.70 2.67 12.28
C LYS A 72 -10.70 1.55 11.26
N LEU A 73 -9.72 1.54 10.35
CA LEU A 73 -9.50 0.47 9.38
C LEU A 73 -8.20 -0.28 9.65
N PRO A 74 -8.19 -1.62 9.51
CA PRO A 74 -9.37 -2.45 9.36
C PRO A 74 -10.08 -2.67 10.70
N SER A 75 -11.39 -2.88 10.64
CA SER A 75 -12.23 -3.34 11.74
C SER A 75 -13.23 -4.36 11.22
N THR A 76 -13.75 -5.24 12.07
CA THR A 76 -14.64 -6.31 11.62
C THR A 76 -15.98 -5.75 11.14
N VAL A 77 -16.61 -6.39 10.16
CA VAL A 77 -17.99 -6.06 9.75
C VAL A 77 -18.93 -6.10 10.97
N GLN A 78 -18.70 -7.04 11.89
CA GLN A 78 -19.50 -7.18 13.10
C GLN A 78 -19.43 -5.95 14.03
N GLU A 79 -18.22 -5.34 14.20
CA GLU A 79 -18.06 -4.10 14.99
C GLU A 79 -18.88 -2.96 14.41
N TRP A 80 -18.93 -2.82 13.07
CA TRP A 80 -19.77 -1.81 12.42
C TRP A 80 -21.26 -2.07 12.64
N LEU A 81 -21.70 -3.34 12.55
CA LEU A 81 -23.10 -3.69 12.84
C LEU A 81 -23.48 -3.42 14.29
N GLU A 82 -22.58 -3.66 15.25
CA GLU A 82 -22.80 -3.37 16.68
C GLU A 82 -22.91 -1.87 16.97
N GLN A 83 -22.26 -1.03 16.17
CA GLN A 83 -22.38 0.44 16.21
C GLN A 83 -23.64 0.97 15.50
N GLY A 84 -24.49 0.07 15.00
CA GLY A 84 -25.76 0.41 14.37
C GLY A 84 -25.71 0.67 12.87
N TRP A 85 -24.59 0.33 12.21
CA TRP A 85 -24.53 0.34 10.76
C TRP A 85 -25.30 -0.83 10.17
N GLU A 86 -25.94 -0.60 9.03
CA GLU A 86 -26.59 -1.63 8.23
C GLU A 86 -25.72 -1.94 7.01
N TYR A 87 -25.36 -3.19 6.85
CA TYR A 87 -24.63 -3.67 5.67
C TYR A 87 -25.62 -3.91 4.53
N VAL A 88 -25.44 -3.22 3.41
CA VAL A 88 -26.28 -3.38 2.22
C VAL A 88 -25.57 -4.31 1.23
N GLY A 89 -25.80 -5.58 1.36
CA GLY A 89 -25.19 -6.63 0.53
C GLY A 89 -25.74 -8.01 0.82
N GLU A 90 -25.14 -9.02 0.19
CA GLU A 90 -25.43 -10.42 0.44
C GLU A 90 -24.47 -10.94 1.52
N GLU A 91 -24.84 -10.79 2.80
CA GLU A 91 -24.01 -11.17 3.96
C GLU A 91 -23.51 -12.64 3.92
N GLU A 92 -24.20 -13.49 3.20
CA GLU A 92 -23.85 -14.90 3.01
C GLU A 92 -22.88 -15.17 1.85
N THR A 93 -22.49 -14.14 1.06
CA THR A 93 -21.47 -14.28 0.03
C THR A 93 -20.14 -14.65 0.68
N VAL A 94 -19.46 -15.65 0.12
CA VAL A 94 -18.16 -16.11 0.59
C VAL A 94 -17.06 -15.44 -0.18
N LEU A 95 -16.08 -14.89 0.53
CA LEU A 95 -14.83 -14.36 -0.01
C LEU A 95 -13.74 -15.40 0.14
N ASP A 96 -13.00 -15.62 -0.93
CA ASP A 96 -11.78 -16.42 -0.91
C ASP A 96 -10.75 -15.77 0.04
N THR A 97 -9.75 -16.53 0.41
CA THR A 97 -8.63 -16.05 1.22
C THR A 97 -7.92 -14.87 0.54
N GLU A 98 -7.56 -13.84 1.29
CA GLU A 98 -6.86 -12.64 0.80
C GLU A 98 -7.57 -11.92 -0.36
N SER A 99 -8.91 -12.06 -0.45
CA SER A 99 -9.74 -11.39 -1.45
C SER A 99 -10.55 -10.24 -0.86
N TYR A 100 -11.06 -9.36 -1.73
CA TYR A 100 -11.87 -8.22 -1.30
C TYR A 100 -12.99 -7.89 -2.30
N ILE A 101 -13.99 -7.15 -1.82
CA ILE A 101 -15.06 -6.57 -2.63
C ILE A 101 -15.14 -5.08 -2.32
N GLU A 102 -15.01 -4.24 -3.35
CA GLU A 102 -15.05 -2.78 -3.19
C GLU A 102 -16.48 -2.21 -3.27
N GLY A 103 -16.66 -1.05 -2.65
CA GLY A 103 -17.81 -0.17 -2.84
C GLY A 103 -19.13 -0.68 -2.28
N LYS A 104 -19.10 -1.55 -1.27
CA LYS A 104 -20.31 -1.96 -0.55
C LYS A 104 -20.89 -0.77 0.22
N SER A 105 -22.25 -0.69 0.29
CA SER A 105 -22.90 0.37 1.05
C SER A 105 -23.02 -0.03 2.52
N LEU A 106 -22.55 0.86 3.40
CA LEU A 106 -22.87 0.86 4.82
C LEU A 106 -23.79 2.04 5.12
N LYS A 107 -24.88 1.79 5.83
CA LYS A 107 -25.89 2.81 6.17
C LYS A 107 -26.14 2.87 7.66
N ARG A 108 -26.26 4.08 8.18
CA ARG A 108 -26.72 4.35 9.55
C ARG A 108 -27.55 5.64 9.54
N ASP A 109 -28.84 5.53 9.88
CA ASP A 109 -29.81 6.62 9.76
C ASP A 109 -29.83 7.23 8.34
N ALA A 110 -29.49 8.50 8.21
CA ALA A 110 -29.39 9.20 6.92
C ALA A 110 -27.99 9.13 6.29
N ILE A 111 -27.03 8.50 6.96
CA ILE A 111 -25.64 8.41 6.50
C ILE A 111 -25.47 7.19 5.61
N GLU A 112 -24.83 7.36 4.47
CA GLU A 112 -24.36 6.27 3.63
C GLU A 112 -22.90 6.50 3.25
N ILE A 113 -22.05 5.49 3.44
CA ILE A 113 -20.68 5.47 2.95
C ILE A 113 -20.43 4.25 2.08
N LYS A 114 -19.40 4.30 1.27
CA LYS A 114 -18.90 3.14 0.53
C LYS A 114 -17.74 2.52 1.29
N ALA A 115 -17.78 1.19 1.45
CA ALA A 115 -16.80 0.44 2.17
C ALA A 115 -16.26 -0.72 1.34
N ASP A 116 -15.02 -1.11 1.59
CA ASP A 116 -14.43 -2.30 0.98
C ASP A 116 -14.38 -3.40 2.03
N VAL A 117 -14.95 -4.55 1.69
CA VAL A 117 -14.97 -5.75 2.55
C VAL A 117 -13.82 -6.65 2.16
N VAL A 118 -12.99 -7.03 3.11
CA VAL A 118 -11.73 -7.73 2.90
C VAL A 118 -11.69 -9.00 3.76
N ASN A 119 -11.37 -10.12 3.15
CA ASN A 119 -11.02 -11.34 3.89
C ASN A 119 -9.52 -11.34 4.20
N LEU A 120 -9.16 -11.00 5.42
CA LEU A 120 -7.78 -10.96 5.91
C LEU A 120 -7.36 -12.28 6.59
N GLU A 121 -8.22 -13.30 6.55
CA GLU A 121 -7.96 -14.60 7.17
C GLU A 121 -7.35 -15.61 6.18
N GLY A 122 -6.75 -16.67 6.70
CA GLY A 122 -6.14 -17.75 5.90
C GLY A 122 -7.12 -18.77 5.32
N GLU A 123 -8.41 -18.55 5.45
CA GLU A 123 -9.49 -19.42 5.01
C GLU A 123 -10.63 -18.61 4.38
N GLU A 124 -11.49 -19.26 3.62
CA GLU A 124 -12.69 -18.64 3.08
C GLU A 124 -13.62 -18.16 4.21
N LYS A 125 -14.16 -16.94 4.09
CA LYS A 125 -15.08 -16.33 5.07
C LYS A 125 -16.32 -15.78 4.39
N LYS A 126 -17.43 -15.73 5.11
CA LYS A 126 -18.59 -14.96 4.67
C LYS A 126 -18.30 -13.46 4.82
N GLU A 127 -18.88 -12.62 3.96
CA GLU A 127 -18.71 -11.16 4.03
C GLU A 127 -18.91 -10.61 5.45
N LYS A 128 -19.94 -11.06 6.16
CA LYS A 128 -20.24 -10.62 7.53
C LYS A 128 -19.18 -10.99 8.58
N ASP A 129 -18.35 -11.99 8.27
CA ASP A 129 -17.28 -12.49 9.16
C ASP A 129 -15.91 -11.94 8.72
N CYS A 130 -15.89 -11.02 7.74
CA CYS A 130 -14.72 -10.33 7.20
C CYS A 130 -14.49 -8.98 7.89
N TYR A 131 -13.56 -8.21 7.33
CA TYR A 131 -13.20 -6.88 7.80
C TYR A 131 -13.69 -5.80 6.83
N ILE A 132 -14.01 -4.62 7.35
CA ILE A 132 -14.04 -3.38 6.58
C ILE A 132 -12.60 -2.90 6.51
N GLY A 133 -11.99 -3.03 5.33
CA GLY A 133 -10.61 -2.63 5.06
C GLY A 133 -10.50 -1.30 4.33
N GLY A 134 -11.58 -0.83 3.69
CA GLY A 134 -11.61 0.44 2.99
C GLY A 134 -12.87 1.25 3.26
N ALA A 135 -12.75 2.57 3.20
CA ALA A 135 -13.87 3.51 3.30
C ALA A 135 -13.69 4.66 2.32
N THR A 136 -14.75 5.00 1.59
CA THR A 136 -14.83 6.20 0.76
C THR A 136 -15.79 7.18 1.43
N LEU A 137 -15.26 8.34 1.81
CA LEU A 137 -15.96 9.46 2.42
C LEU A 137 -16.10 10.54 1.36
N GLU A 138 -17.31 11.01 1.11
CA GLU A 138 -17.58 12.03 0.08
C GLU A 138 -18.47 13.12 0.63
N TYR A 139 -18.01 14.37 0.54
CA TYR A 139 -18.72 15.54 1.01
C TYR A 139 -19.72 16.03 -0.03
N HIS A 140 -20.97 16.22 0.40
CA HIS A 140 -22.04 16.92 -0.28
C HIS A 140 -22.70 17.85 0.74
N LYS A 141 -23.50 18.79 0.29
CA LYS A 141 -24.16 19.79 1.15
C LYS A 141 -24.88 19.19 2.38
N ASP A 142 -25.51 18.01 2.22
CA ASP A 142 -26.28 17.35 3.29
C ASP A 142 -25.54 16.11 3.86
N SER A 143 -24.26 15.94 3.58
CA SER A 143 -23.48 14.82 4.10
C SER A 143 -23.13 15.03 5.58
N PRO A 144 -22.80 13.93 6.31
CA PRO A 144 -22.25 14.04 7.65
C PRO A 144 -20.89 14.76 7.64
N VAL A 145 -20.45 15.21 8.79
CA VAL A 145 -19.12 15.79 8.95
C VAL A 145 -18.11 14.66 9.00
N PHE A 146 -17.21 14.63 8.02
CA PHE A 146 -16.09 13.68 7.95
C PHE A 146 -14.81 14.36 8.39
N GLN A 147 -14.16 13.79 9.40
CA GLN A 147 -12.89 14.29 9.95
C GLN A 147 -11.80 13.25 9.86
N LEU A 148 -10.61 13.71 9.54
CA LEU A 148 -9.37 12.91 9.40
C LEU A 148 -8.33 13.41 10.43
N PRO A 149 -7.26 12.65 10.71
CA PRO A 149 -6.17 13.07 11.58
C PRO A 149 -5.68 14.50 11.29
N GLY A 150 -5.22 15.20 12.32
CA GLY A 150 -4.67 16.55 12.17
C GLY A 150 -5.70 17.65 11.88
N ASN A 151 -6.96 17.44 12.25
CA ASN A 151 -8.08 18.35 12.05
C ASN A 151 -8.42 18.63 10.57
N ILE A 152 -8.19 17.67 9.71
CA ILE A 152 -8.62 17.75 8.31
C ILE A 152 -10.09 17.36 8.23
N THR A 153 -10.91 18.24 7.63
CA THR A 153 -12.37 18.06 7.49
C THR A 153 -12.76 18.17 6.02
N LEU A 154 -13.51 17.20 5.50
CA LEU A 154 -14.04 17.24 4.14
C LEU A 154 -15.03 18.38 3.99
N GLY A 155 -15.02 19.06 2.85
CA GLY A 155 -15.82 20.25 2.56
C GLY A 155 -15.26 21.55 3.17
N LYS A 156 -14.17 21.47 3.96
CA LYS A 156 -13.60 22.64 4.67
C LYS A 156 -12.09 22.80 4.47
N SER A 157 -11.35 21.71 4.55
CA SER A 157 -9.88 21.75 4.48
C SER A 157 -9.37 21.94 3.06
N SER A 158 -8.43 22.88 2.89
CA SER A 158 -7.77 23.12 1.63
C SER A 158 -6.64 22.12 1.36
N MET A 159 -6.23 22.01 0.10
CA MET A 159 -5.06 21.23 -0.31
C MET A 159 -3.80 21.63 0.48
N ASN A 160 -3.56 22.93 0.64
CA ASN A 160 -2.40 23.41 1.39
C ASN A 160 -2.40 22.94 2.85
N GLN A 161 -3.56 22.90 3.51
CA GLN A 161 -3.68 22.39 4.87
C GLN A 161 -3.38 20.88 4.94
N VAL A 162 -3.87 20.10 3.96
CA VAL A 162 -3.58 18.66 3.88
C VAL A 162 -2.09 18.40 3.69
N LEU A 163 -1.43 19.14 2.78
CA LEU A 163 0.02 19.03 2.55
C LEU A 163 0.84 19.49 3.77
N GLU A 164 0.39 20.50 4.51
CA GLU A 164 1.07 20.96 5.74
C GLU A 164 1.01 19.87 6.83
N VAL A 165 -0.12 19.17 6.96
CA VAL A 165 -0.33 18.14 7.99
C VAL A 165 0.33 16.81 7.62
N TYR A 166 0.19 16.35 6.37
CA TYR A 166 0.62 15.01 5.97
C TYR A 166 1.92 14.99 5.17
N GLY A 167 2.44 16.16 4.79
CA GLY A 167 3.69 16.28 4.04
C GLY A 167 3.53 16.03 2.54
N THR A 168 4.64 15.65 1.90
CA THR A 168 4.69 15.40 0.46
C THR A 168 3.97 14.10 0.12
N PRO A 169 3.00 14.12 -0.82
CA PRO A 169 2.32 12.90 -1.28
C PRO A 169 3.26 12.00 -2.08
N THR A 170 2.87 10.75 -2.21
CA THR A 170 3.56 9.75 -3.05
C THR A 170 3.29 10.00 -4.53
N ASP A 171 2.07 10.42 -4.85
CA ASP A 171 1.65 10.76 -6.21
C ASP A 171 0.63 11.88 -6.21
N GLU A 172 0.64 12.68 -7.29
CA GLU A 172 -0.35 13.74 -7.53
C GLU A 172 -0.62 13.87 -9.02
N TYR A 173 -1.89 13.99 -9.38
CA TYR A 173 -2.29 14.26 -10.76
C TYR A 173 -3.63 14.99 -10.83
N THR A 174 -3.89 15.64 -11.97
CA THR A 174 -5.16 16.34 -12.23
C THR A 174 -5.90 15.66 -13.38
N GLU A 175 -7.17 15.36 -13.16
CA GLU A 175 -8.08 14.90 -14.22
C GLU A 175 -9.34 15.76 -14.24
N LYS A 176 -9.55 16.52 -15.33
CA LYS A 176 -10.64 17.51 -15.49
C LYS A 176 -10.61 18.58 -14.38
N ASP A 177 -11.63 18.60 -13.54
CA ASP A 177 -11.83 19.57 -12.48
C ASP A 177 -11.40 19.03 -11.11
N ASP A 178 -10.76 17.86 -11.08
CA ASP A 178 -10.34 17.16 -9.88
C ASP A 178 -8.82 17.05 -9.78
N MET A 179 -8.28 17.37 -8.60
CA MET A 179 -6.89 17.12 -8.22
C MET A 179 -6.86 15.92 -7.27
N TYR A 180 -6.11 14.90 -7.66
CA TYR A 180 -5.89 13.67 -6.89
C TYR A 180 -4.54 13.74 -6.19
N VAL A 181 -4.53 13.39 -4.90
CA VAL A 181 -3.33 13.36 -4.05
C VAL A 181 -3.31 12.04 -3.30
N THR A 182 -2.28 11.22 -3.50
CA THR A 182 -2.17 9.88 -2.92
C THR A 182 -1.00 9.78 -1.96
N TYR A 183 -1.26 9.18 -0.81
CA TYR A 183 -0.26 8.76 0.18
C TYR A 183 -0.24 7.25 0.26
N GLU A 184 0.90 6.63 -0.06
CA GLU A 184 1.12 5.20 0.05
C GLU A 184 1.96 4.90 1.29
N PHE A 185 1.46 3.98 2.13
CA PHE A 185 2.13 3.52 3.34
C PHE A 185 2.57 2.06 3.22
N GLY A 186 2.99 1.66 2.01
CA GLY A 186 3.33 0.29 1.67
C GLY A 186 2.18 -0.47 0.99
N THR A 187 2.39 -1.77 0.74
CA THR A 187 1.45 -2.61 0.00
C THR A 187 0.07 -2.65 0.67
N TYR A 188 -0.99 -2.39 -0.11
CA TYR A 188 -2.39 -2.39 0.34
C TYR A 188 -2.72 -1.41 1.48
N LYS A 189 -1.98 -0.34 1.61
CA LYS A 189 -2.17 0.67 2.64
C LYS A 189 -2.04 2.06 2.02
N THR A 190 -3.18 2.68 1.65
CA THR A 190 -3.22 3.93 0.88
C THR A 190 -4.30 4.89 1.37
N ALA A 191 -4.05 6.18 1.22
CA ALA A 191 -5.05 7.23 1.36
C ALA A 191 -5.02 8.11 0.12
N GLU A 192 -6.15 8.21 -0.59
CA GLU A 192 -6.33 9.08 -1.75
C GLU A 192 -7.30 10.20 -1.40
N PHE A 193 -6.93 11.42 -1.73
CA PHE A 193 -7.72 12.63 -1.53
C PHE A 193 -8.04 13.29 -2.86
N VAL A 194 -9.27 13.78 -3.00
CA VAL A 194 -9.72 14.49 -4.20
C VAL A 194 -10.16 15.89 -3.82
N PHE A 195 -9.59 16.87 -4.50
CA PHE A 195 -9.86 18.28 -4.32
C PHE A 195 -10.52 18.84 -5.58
N ASP A 196 -11.53 19.68 -5.40
CA ASP A 196 -12.03 20.53 -6.48
C ASP A 196 -10.95 21.54 -6.89
N THR A 197 -10.61 21.62 -8.18
CA THR A 197 -9.51 22.48 -8.67
C THR A 197 -9.81 23.97 -8.64
N GLU A 198 -11.09 24.38 -8.61
CA GLU A 198 -11.49 25.79 -8.55
C GLU A 198 -11.49 26.31 -7.11
N GLN A 199 -11.97 25.49 -6.16
CA GLN A 199 -12.09 25.85 -4.75
C GLN A 199 -10.85 25.40 -3.95
N GLU A 200 -10.08 24.44 -4.45
CA GLU A 200 -8.96 23.77 -3.77
C GLU A 200 -9.38 23.13 -2.42
N ILE A 201 -10.66 22.72 -2.31
CA ILE A 201 -11.24 22.11 -1.10
C ILE A 201 -11.32 20.59 -1.25
N LEU A 202 -10.90 19.90 -0.19
CA LEU A 202 -11.02 18.44 -0.08
C LEU A 202 -12.50 18.05 -0.01
N TYR A 203 -12.98 17.32 -1.00
CA TYR A 203 -14.38 16.85 -0.98
C TYR A 203 -14.51 15.33 -0.92
N LYS A 204 -13.44 14.56 -1.22
CA LYS A 204 -13.49 13.11 -1.16
C LYS A 204 -12.19 12.54 -0.60
N ALA A 205 -12.31 11.52 0.23
CA ALA A 205 -11.21 10.74 0.77
C ALA A 205 -11.51 9.25 0.64
N THR A 206 -10.58 8.49 0.06
CA THR A 206 -10.63 7.03 0.00
C THR A 206 -9.48 6.48 0.83
N LEU A 207 -9.81 5.76 1.89
CA LEU A 207 -8.86 5.15 2.81
C LEU A 207 -8.88 3.63 2.59
N LYS A 208 -7.71 3.00 2.43
CA LYS A 208 -7.57 1.54 2.26
C LYS A 208 -6.46 1.01 3.15
N ASN A 209 -6.80 0.10 4.05
CA ASN A 209 -5.88 -0.66 4.87
C ASN A 209 -6.30 -2.13 4.88
N TYR A 210 -5.77 -2.90 3.91
CA TYR A 210 -6.08 -4.33 3.76
C TYR A 210 -4.99 -5.17 4.44
N ARG A 211 -4.68 -4.84 5.71
CA ARG A 211 -3.67 -5.55 6.49
C ARG A 211 -4.30 -6.18 7.72
N GLU A 212 -3.89 -7.42 8.01
CA GLU A 212 -4.39 -8.17 9.15
C GLU A 212 -4.05 -7.45 10.47
N PRO A 213 -5.05 -7.07 11.29
CA PRO A 213 -4.80 -6.48 12.59
C PRO A 213 -4.30 -7.56 13.57
N VAL A 214 -3.42 -7.14 14.47
CA VAL A 214 -3.06 -7.94 15.65
C VAL A 214 -3.88 -7.44 16.83
N SER A 215 -4.62 -8.33 17.49
CA SER A 215 -5.44 -7.95 18.64
C SER A 215 -4.57 -7.65 19.86
N ASP A 216 -5.06 -6.76 20.73
CA ASP A 216 -4.39 -6.44 22.00
C ASP A 216 -4.28 -7.64 22.97
N GLU A 217 -5.11 -8.66 22.75
CA GLU A 217 -5.12 -9.91 23.55
C GLU A 217 -4.10 -10.94 23.04
N GLU A 218 -3.51 -10.72 21.88
CA GLU A 218 -2.57 -11.66 21.27
C GLU A 218 -1.20 -11.60 21.96
N GLU A 219 -0.70 -12.75 22.41
CA GLU A 219 0.62 -12.83 23.03
C GLU A 219 1.72 -12.73 21.96
N ILE A 220 2.48 -11.64 22.02
CA ILE A 220 3.58 -11.38 21.08
C ILE A 220 4.88 -11.88 21.69
N SER A 221 5.51 -12.86 21.04
CA SER A 221 6.84 -13.33 21.43
C SER A 221 7.90 -12.30 21.01
N LYS A 222 8.72 -11.89 21.97
CA LYS A 222 9.90 -11.02 21.75
C LYS A 222 11.18 -11.81 21.62
N GLU A 223 11.13 -13.14 21.77
CA GLU A 223 12.28 -14.01 21.61
C GLU A 223 12.48 -14.33 20.13
N GLU A 224 13.74 -14.33 19.69
CA GLU A 224 14.09 -14.73 18.35
C GLU A 224 13.70 -16.20 18.10
N PRO A 225 12.88 -16.48 17.07
CA PRO A 225 12.46 -17.84 16.74
C PRO A 225 13.63 -18.72 16.34
N ALA A 226 13.50 -20.02 16.63
CA ALA A 226 14.50 -21.00 16.25
C ALA A 226 14.74 -21.07 14.73
N GLU A 227 13.70 -20.82 13.95
CA GLU A 227 13.75 -20.76 12.48
C GLU A 227 14.70 -19.64 12.01
N VAL A 228 14.65 -18.47 12.65
CA VAL A 228 15.55 -17.34 12.36
C VAL A 228 16.98 -17.67 12.72
N SER A 229 17.19 -18.19 13.94
CA SER A 229 18.53 -18.59 14.41
C SER A 229 19.15 -19.73 13.61
N ALA A 230 18.34 -20.57 12.96
CA ALA A 230 18.78 -21.69 12.12
C ALA A 230 19.14 -21.29 10.71
N TYR A 231 18.79 -20.08 10.26
CA TYR A 231 19.09 -19.62 8.91
C TYR A 231 20.60 -19.61 8.64
N GLN A 232 20.98 -20.15 7.49
CA GLN A 232 22.37 -20.18 7.06
C GLN A 232 22.53 -19.26 5.85
N LYS A 233 23.20 -18.13 6.05
CA LYS A 233 23.51 -17.20 4.96
C LYS A 233 24.42 -17.86 3.94
N PRO A 234 24.07 -17.82 2.62
CA PRO A 234 24.93 -18.41 1.60
C PRO A 234 26.22 -17.61 1.45
N GLU A 235 27.34 -18.33 1.24
CA GLU A 235 28.65 -17.72 1.00
C GLU A 235 28.89 -17.48 -0.51
N ASN A 236 28.26 -18.29 -1.36
CA ASN A 236 28.45 -18.25 -2.83
C ASN A 236 27.12 -18.56 -3.54
N PHE A 237 27.04 -18.19 -4.79
CA PHE A 237 26.02 -18.73 -5.69
C PHE A 237 26.24 -20.22 -5.95
N THR A 238 25.13 -20.93 -6.13
CA THR A 238 25.16 -22.31 -6.64
C THR A 238 25.27 -22.36 -8.17
N GLU A 239 25.48 -23.55 -8.72
CA GLU A 239 25.47 -23.77 -10.17
C GLU A 239 24.08 -23.65 -10.80
N ASN A 240 23.02 -23.84 -10.00
CA ASN A 240 21.62 -23.75 -10.44
C ASN A 240 21.04 -22.37 -10.16
N PRO A 241 20.68 -21.58 -11.18
CA PRO A 241 20.07 -20.27 -10.97
C PRO A 241 18.73 -20.31 -10.23
N ALA A 242 18.04 -21.46 -10.22
CA ALA A 242 16.74 -21.63 -9.54
C ALA A 242 16.83 -21.98 -8.05
N ASP A 243 18.00 -21.91 -7.43
CA ASP A 243 18.17 -22.21 -5.99
C ASP A 243 17.81 -21.03 -5.08
N TYR A 244 17.15 -19.99 -5.63
CA TYR A 244 16.70 -18.79 -4.90
C TYR A 244 17.79 -18.03 -4.14
N ILE A 245 19.07 -18.24 -4.50
CA ILE A 245 20.19 -17.44 -3.99
C ILE A 245 20.31 -16.17 -4.80
N VAL A 246 20.25 -15.05 -4.10
CA VAL A 246 20.29 -13.71 -4.69
C VAL A 246 21.39 -12.87 -4.03
N SER A 247 22.14 -12.12 -4.84
CA SER A 247 22.86 -10.95 -4.36
C SER A 247 21.95 -9.75 -4.44
N TYR A 248 21.65 -9.14 -3.31
CA TYR A 248 20.77 -8.00 -3.18
C TYR A 248 21.48 -6.88 -2.44
N ASP A 249 21.62 -5.74 -3.09
CA ASP A 249 22.45 -4.63 -2.60
C ASP A 249 23.86 -5.07 -2.11
N GLY A 250 24.47 -6.00 -2.85
CA GLY A 250 25.82 -6.52 -2.59
C GLY A 250 25.95 -7.57 -1.49
N ALA A 251 24.86 -7.99 -0.84
CA ALA A 251 24.85 -9.09 0.10
C ALA A 251 24.14 -10.33 -0.47
N LEU A 252 24.60 -11.53 -0.14
CA LEU A 252 23.96 -12.77 -0.55
C LEU A 252 22.90 -13.20 0.43
N TYR A 253 21.77 -13.68 -0.10
CA TYR A 253 20.65 -14.26 0.64
C TYR A 253 20.10 -15.47 -0.09
N GLU A 254 19.64 -16.47 0.62
CA GLU A 254 18.78 -17.52 0.10
C GLU A 254 17.34 -17.20 0.52
N ILE A 255 16.45 -16.98 -0.44
CA ILE A 255 15.05 -16.61 -0.18
C ILE A 255 14.23 -17.90 0.02
N PRO A 256 13.43 -17.98 1.13
CA PRO A 256 13.13 -16.94 2.11
C PRO A 256 14.28 -16.67 3.09
N ALA A 257 14.52 -15.39 3.36
CA ALA A 257 15.60 -14.96 4.25
C ALA A 257 15.03 -14.11 5.41
N PRO A 258 15.54 -14.25 6.66
CA PRO A 258 15.08 -13.45 7.77
C PRO A 258 15.24 -11.95 7.51
N VAL A 259 14.23 -11.16 7.88
CA VAL A 259 14.32 -9.69 7.83
C VAL A 259 15.52 -9.20 8.62
N SER A 260 15.83 -9.82 9.77
CA SER A 260 17.00 -9.51 10.60
C SER A 260 18.32 -9.58 9.83
N GLU A 261 18.48 -10.47 8.83
CA GLU A 261 19.67 -10.53 7.97
C GLU A 261 19.81 -9.29 7.08
N PHE A 262 18.70 -8.70 6.62
CA PHE A 262 18.74 -7.43 5.91
C PHE A 262 19.11 -6.28 6.86
N LEU A 263 18.59 -6.28 8.09
CA LEU A 263 18.96 -5.29 9.11
C LEU A 263 20.46 -5.36 9.44
N ASN A 264 21.04 -6.56 9.52
CA ASN A 264 22.48 -6.77 9.70
C ASN A 264 23.33 -6.20 8.55
N ASN A 265 22.75 -6.05 7.36
CA ASN A 265 23.37 -5.44 6.19
C ASN A 265 23.02 -3.93 6.02
N GLY A 266 22.48 -3.31 7.06
CA GLY A 266 22.27 -1.86 7.16
C GLY A 266 20.92 -1.36 6.64
N TRP A 267 20.00 -2.26 6.29
CA TRP A 267 18.59 -1.92 6.05
C TRP A 267 17.90 -1.59 7.37
N LYS A 268 16.82 -0.83 7.31
CA LYS A 268 15.97 -0.46 8.46
C LYS A 268 14.51 -0.68 8.10
N VAL A 269 13.72 -1.08 9.08
CA VAL A 269 12.27 -1.16 8.94
C VAL A 269 11.68 0.24 9.02
N GLN A 270 10.92 0.64 8.00
CA GLN A 270 10.08 1.82 8.00
C GLN A 270 8.73 1.46 8.61
N LYS A 271 8.39 2.06 9.74
CA LYS A 271 7.22 1.68 10.54
C LYS A 271 5.90 1.90 9.82
N GLU A 272 5.79 3.01 9.11
CA GLU A 272 4.56 3.43 8.41
C GLU A 272 4.14 2.42 7.36
N GLY A 273 5.12 1.82 6.66
CA GLY A 273 4.92 0.84 5.60
C GLY A 273 4.99 -0.61 6.03
N SER A 274 5.21 -0.89 7.33
CA SER A 274 5.41 -2.25 7.83
C SER A 274 4.32 -2.68 8.79
N ASP A 275 4.05 -3.99 8.83
CA ASP A 275 3.32 -4.57 9.94
C ASP A 275 4.22 -4.55 11.18
N ALA A 276 3.65 -4.25 12.34
CA ALA A 276 4.42 -4.28 13.58
C ALA A 276 4.73 -5.74 14.00
N TYR A 277 3.78 -6.63 13.73
CA TYR A 277 3.81 -8.04 14.10
C TYR A 277 3.14 -8.88 13.01
N VAL A 278 3.53 -10.14 12.91
CA VAL A 278 2.92 -11.11 11.97
C VAL A 278 2.54 -12.37 12.73
N LYS A 279 1.29 -12.81 12.57
CA LYS A 279 0.77 -14.01 13.23
C LYS A 279 1.45 -15.28 12.71
N SER A 280 1.46 -16.33 13.53
CA SER A 280 2.02 -17.64 13.17
C SER A 280 1.45 -18.18 11.86
N GLY A 281 2.34 -18.57 10.95
CA GLY A 281 1.98 -19.14 9.63
C GLY A 281 1.44 -18.13 8.61
N ARG A 282 1.28 -16.83 8.99
CA ARG A 282 0.69 -15.80 8.14
C ARG A 282 1.73 -15.03 7.37
N HIS A 283 1.28 -14.44 6.26
CA HIS A 283 2.02 -13.42 5.54
C HIS A 283 1.81 -12.04 6.19
N GLY A 284 2.76 -11.17 5.96
CA GLY A 284 2.72 -9.77 6.34
C GLY A 284 3.55 -8.95 5.36
N TYR A 285 3.73 -7.66 5.68
CA TYR A 285 4.41 -6.72 4.80
C TYR A 285 5.45 -5.94 5.57
N VAL A 286 6.58 -5.71 4.93
CA VAL A 286 7.66 -4.88 5.46
C VAL A 286 8.11 -3.88 4.41
N THR A 287 8.32 -2.65 4.82
CA THR A 287 9.04 -1.65 4.02
C THR A 287 10.42 -1.51 4.61
N LEU A 288 11.44 -1.75 3.79
CA LEU A 288 12.85 -1.62 4.18
C LEU A 288 13.47 -0.43 3.44
N GLU A 289 14.26 0.37 4.19
CA GLU A 289 14.98 1.51 3.67
C GLU A 289 16.49 1.43 3.92
N LYS A 290 17.30 1.91 2.97
CA LYS A 290 18.76 2.05 3.12
C LYS A 290 19.27 3.19 2.24
N GLY A 291 19.66 4.30 2.83
CA GLY A 291 19.96 5.53 2.09
C GLY A 291 18.71 6.04 1.35
N ASP A 292 18.81 6.18 0.04
CA ASP A 292 17.68 6.59 -0.81
C ASP A 292 16.90 5.40 -1.39
N ALA A 293 17.33 4.17 -1.09
CA ALA A 293 16.64 2.97 -1.56
C ALA A 293 15.53 2.57 -0.60
N VAL A 294 14.35 2.30 -1.14
CA VAL A 294 13.18 1.79 -0.43
C VAL A 294 12.62 0.62 -1.22
N PHE A 295 12.26 -0.46 -0.55
CA PHE A 295 11.49 -1.52 -1.18
C PHE A 295 10.39 -2.08 -0.27
N TYR A 296 9.33 -2.56 -0.89
CA TYR A 296 8.17 -3.17 -0.25
C TYR A 296 8.28 -4.69 -0.36
N GLY A 297 8.44 -5.35 0.78
CA GLY A 297 8.62 -6.80 0.86
C GLY A 297 7.38 -7.52 1.39
N VAL A 298 7.14 -8.71 0.87
CA VAL A 298 6.21 -9.67 1.47
C VAL A 298 7.00 -10.58 2.39
N VAL A 299 6.52 -10.73 3.62
CA VAL A 299 7.12 -11.60 4.63
C VAL A 299 6.19 -12.73 5.03
N LYS A 300 6.74 -13.80 5.58
CA LYS A 300 6.00 -14.90 6.20
C LYS A 300 6.58 -15.24 7.55
N ASN A 301 5.72 -15.44 8.53
CA ASN A 301 6.11 -15.94 9.84
C ASN A 301 6.04 -17.48 9.83
N TYR A 302 7.18 -18.13 9.93
CA TYR A 302 7.29 -19.60 10.01
C TYR A 302 7.30 -20.13 11.43
N SER A 303 7.33 -19.26 12.44
CA SER A 303 7.33 -19.66 13.86
C SER A 303 5.93 -20.00 14.36
N GLN A 304 5.86 -20.55 15.60
CA GLN A 304 4.59 -20.92 16.22
C GLN A 304 3.86 -19.76 16.92
N ASN A 305 4.55 -18.62 17.10
CA ASN A 305 4.05 -17.46 17.85
C ASN A 305 3.87 -16.26 16.92
N THR A 306 3.00 -15.32 17.30
CA THR A 306 3.03 -13.97 16.72
C THR A 306 4.35 -13.31 17.10
N VAL A 307 5.07 -12.77 16.11
CA VAL A 307 6.40 -12.18 16.30
C VAL A 307 6.50 -10.80 15.65
N PRO A 308 7.41 -9.94 16.12
CA PRO A 308 7.77 -8.72 15.41
C PRO A 308 8.22 -8.99 13.98
N VAL A 309 7.95 -8.06 13.06
CA VAL A 309 8.26 -8.22 11.63
C VAL A 309 9.72 -8.54 11.35
N GLU A 310 10.64 -8.05 12.15
CA GLU A 310 12.07 -8.35 12.06
C GLU A 310 12.45 -9.83 12.27
N TYR A 311 11.56 -10.63 12.85
CA TYR A 311 11.71 -12.06 13.04
C TYR A 311 10.93 -12.89 12.01
N THR A 312 10.43 -12.27 10.98
CA THR A 312 9.79 -12.93 9.85
C THR A 312 10.78 -13.13 8.70
N PHE A 313 10.36 -13.82 7.65
CA PHE A 313 11.19 -14.12 6.49
C PHE A 313 10.68 -13.39 5.28
N LEU A 314 11.52 -12.62 4.60
CA LEU A 314 11.25 -12.10 3.26
C LEU A 314 11.12 -13.26 2.30
N THR A 315 9.95 -13.34 1.67
CA THR A 315 9.61 -14.38 0.69
C THR A 315 9.68 -13.87 -0.74
N LYS A 316 9.74 -12.53 -0.91
CA LYS A 316 9.80 -11.89 -2.22
C LYS A 316 10.77 -10.72 -2.20
N VAL A 317 11.63 -10.65 -3.21
CA VAL A 317 12.51 -9.51 -3.48
C VAL A 317 12.53 -9.21 -4.98
N SER A 318 12.66 -7.95 -5.35
CA SER A 318 12.81 -7.53 -6.74
C SER A 318 13.82 -6.40 -6.87
N GLY A 319 14.35 -6.24 -8.06
CA GLY A 319 15.21 -5.11 -8.43
C GLY A 319 14.99 -4.76 -9.89
N ASP A 320 15.00 -3.47 -10.21
CA ASP A 320 14.82 -2.91 -11.54
C ASP A 320 15.58 -1.57 -11.67
N PHE A 321 15.53 -0.96 -12.85
CA PHE A 321 16.16 0.33 -13.10
C PHE A 321 15.25 1.54 -12.84
N ASP A 322 13.95 1.32 -12.76
CA ASP A 322 12.98 2.40 -12.87
C ASP A 322 12.32 2.73 -11.53
N ILE A 323 11.94 1.71 -10.75
CA ILE A 323 11.16 1.83 -9.52
C ILE A 323 12.02 1.50 -8.30
N VAL A 324 12.40 0.24 -8.15
CA VAL A 324 13.11 -0.25 -6.95
C VAL A 324 14.57 0.20 -6.94
N LYS A 325 15.22 0.26 -8.10
CA LYS A 325 16.60 0.75 -8.32
C LYS A 325 17.67 0.09 -7.42
N ILE A 326 17.42 -1.13 -6.97
CA ILE A 326 18.33 -1.89 -6.11
C ILE A 326 19.13 -2.87 -6.97
N PRO A 327 20.46 -2.90 -6.86
CA PRO A 327 21.29 -3.88 -7.54
C PRO A 327 20.91 -5.30 -7.13
N ILE A 328 20.56 -6.12 -8.12
CA ILE A 328 20.17 -7.50 -7.92
C ILE A 328 20.89 -8.41 -8.93
N SER A 329 21.33 -9.58 -8.48
CA SER A 329 21.82 -10.64 -9.35
C SER A 329 21.49 -12.01 -8.78
N ILE A 330 21.35 -12.99 -9.66
CA ILE A 330 21.08 -14.39 -9.35
C ILE A 330 22.21 -15.29 -9.89
N GLY A 331 22.11 -16.57 -9.66
CA GLY A 331 23.14 -17.56 -10.00
C GLY A 331 23.83 -17.32 -11.33
N LYS A 332 25.13 -17.59 -11.40
CA LYS A 332 26.01 -17.30 -12.55
C LYS A 332 26.06 -15.80 -12.91
N GLU A 333 25.88 -14.93 -11.93
CA GLU A 333 25.96 -13.47 -12.10
C GLU A 333 24.97 -12.89 -13.13
N ILE A 334 23.80 -13.51 -13.33
CA ILE A 334 22.71 -12.93 -14.11
C ILE A 334 22.22 -11.68 -13.38
N THR A 335 22.33 -10.52 -14.02
CA THR A 335 22.07 -9.23 -13.38
C THR A 335 21.35 -8.26 -14.32
N LEU A 336 20.84 -7.18 -13.76
CA LEU A 336 20.22 -6.08 -14.52
C LEU A 336 21.16 -5.55 -15.61
N GLY A 337 20.60 -5.24 -16.77
CA GLY A 337 21.34 -4.75 -17.95
C GLY A 337 22.07 -5.82 -18.75
N MET A 338 22.06 -7.08 -18.32
CA MET A 338 22.63 -8.18 -19.13
C MET A 338 21.79 -8.40 -20.40
N ALA A 339 22.49 -8.69 -21.52
CA ALA A 339 21.81 -8.99 -22.77
C ALA A 339 21.08 -10.35 -22.71
N GLU A 340 19.89 -10.43 -23.31
CA GLU A 340 19.05 -11.63 -23.38
C GLU A 340 19.83 -12.88 -23.83
N GLU A 341 20.65 -12.76 -24.90
CA GLU A 341 21.44 -13.85 -25.41
C GLU A 341 22.49 -14.36 -24.40
N THR A 342 23.11 -13.44 -23.65
CA THR A 342 24.07 -13.81 -22.60
C THR A 342 23.36 -14.50 -21.44
N MET A 343 22.21 -13.99 -21.03
CA MET A 343 21.38 -14.62 -20.01
C MET A 343 20.97 -16.04 -20.39
N LYS A 344 20.51 -16.26 -21.62
CA LYS A 344 20.16 -17.61 -22.12
C LYS A 344 21.34 -18.58 -22.05
N ILE A 345 22.55 -18.11 -22.38
CA ILE A 345 23.77 -18.93 -22.29
C ILE A 345 24.06 -19.28 -20.82
N GLN A 346 23.90 -18.33 -19.91
CA GLN A 346 24.14 -18.56 -18.47
C GLN A 346 23.06 -19.43 -17.82
N LEU A 347 21.80 -19.31 -18.23
CA LEU A 347 20.73 -20.25 -17.82
C LEU A 347 21.06 -21.68 -18.24
N GLY A 348 21.76 -21.86 -19.36
CA GLY A 348 22.30 -23.15 -19.82
C GLY A 348 21.16 -24.18 -20.01
N GLY A 349 21.18 -25.25 -19.21
CA GLY A 349 20.21 -26.35 -19.28
C GLY A 349 19.00 -26.14 -18.32
N SER A 350 18.85 -24.99 -17.68
CA SER A 350 17.72 -24.72 -16.81
C SER A 350 16.41 -24.69 -17.59
N THR A 351 15.36 -25.30 -17.05
CA THR A 351 14.02 -25.22 -17.64
C THR A 351 13.40 -23.89 -17.27
N TYR A 352 12.85 -23.20 -18.26
CA TYR A 352 12.09 -21.95 -18.05
C TYR A 352 10.89 -21.90 -18.98
N GLU A 353 9.89 -21.13 -18.57
CA GLU A 353 8.74 -20.74 -19.41
C GLU A 353 8.88 -19.27 -19.80
N THR A 354 8.27 -18.89 -20.92
CA THR A 354 8.25 -17.48 -21.37
C THR A 354 6.84 -16.97 -21.48
N GLN A 355 6.64 -15.72 -21.07
CA GLN A 355 5.39 -15.00 -21.22
C GLN A 355 5.66 -13.70 -21.95
N GLU A 356 4.94 -13.50 -23.09
CA GLU A 356 4.97 -12.24 -23.83
C GLU A 356 4.16 -11.18 -23.09
N GLU A 357 4.73 -10.00 -22.93
CA GLU A 357 4.12 -8.82 -22.33
C GLU A 357 4.17 -7.65 -23.30
N GLU A 358 3.41 -6.58 -23.07
CA GLU A 358 3.36 -5.41 -23.95
C GLU A 358 4.75 -4.78 -24.13
N GLN A 359 5.53 -4.68 -23.06
CA GLN A 359 6.83 -4.03 -23.05
C GLN A 359 8.02 -5.00 -23.20
N GLY A 360 7.80 -6.31 -23.21
CA GLY A 360 8.90 -7.26 -23.23
C GLY A 360 8.52 -8.72 -23.15
N VAL A 361 9.43 -9.51 -22.62
CA VAL A 361 9.26 -10.95 -22.40
C VAL A 361 9.75 -11.29 -20.99
N SER A 362 8.91 -11.96 -20.22
CA SER A 362 9.28 -12.54 -18.93
C SER A 362 9.71 -14.00 -19.08
N TYR A 363 10.81 -14.34 -18.43
CA TYR A 363 11.36 -15.70 -18.30
C TYR A 363 11.12 -16.16 -16.87
N TYR A 364 10.39 -17.26 -16.70
CA TYR A 364 10.07 -17.84 -15.39
C TYR A 364 10.80 -19.14 -15.17
N LEU A 365 11.58 -19.22 -14.11
CA LEU A 365 12.16 -20.46 -13.59
C LEU A 365 11.33 -20.88 -12.37
N TYR A 366 10.67 -22.01 -12.47
CA TYR A 366 9.84 -22.56 -11.38
C TYR A 366 10.60 -23.68 -10.66
N SER A 367 10.40 -23.77 -9.33
CA SER A 367 10.94 -24.87 -8.54
C SER A 367 10.06 -26.10 -8.55
N ASP A 368 8.77 -25.92 -8.82
CA ASP A 368 7.76 -26.99 -8.76
C ASP A 368 6.60 -26.75 -9.74
N GLU A 369 5.75 -27.77 -9.88
CA GLU A 369 4.60 -27.75 -10.79
C GLU A 369 3.48 -26.78 -10.36
N THR A 370 3.47 -26.32 -9.10
CA THR A 370 2.45 -25.37 -8.61
C THR A 370 2.64 -23.97 -9.13
N LYS A 371 3.88 -23.66 -9.57
CA LYS A 371 4.32 -22.35 -10.10
C LYS A 371 4.13 -21.19 -9.12
N LYS A 372 3.95 -21.48 -7.82
CA LYS A 372 3.84 -20.44 -6.79
C LYS A 372 5.19 -19.84 -6.44
N ASN A 373 6.26 -20.64 -6.55
CA ASN A 373 7.63 -20.23 -6.29
C ASN A 373 8.38 -20.09 -7.61
N PHE A 374 8.98 -18.92 -7.86
CA PHE A 374 9.60 -18.64 -9.15
C PHE A 374 10.73 -17.60 -9.04
N ILE A 375 11.55 -17.61 -10.07
CA ILE A 375 12.41 -16.47 -10.42
C ILE A 375 11.91 -15.95 -11.76
N ARG A 376 11.58 -14.67 -11.84
CA ARG A 376 11.18 -13.96 -13.04
C ARG A 376 12.31 -13.05 -13.50
N ILE A 377 12.63 -13.12 -14.78
CA ILE A 377 13.60 -12.24 -15.44
C ILE A 377 12.86 -11.55 -16.57
N PHE A 378 12.66 -10.24 -16.47
CA PHE A 378 11.99 -9.46 -17.50
C PHE A 378 13.00 -8.83 -18.45
N ILE A 379 12.82 -9.07 -19.75
CA ILE A 379 13.62 -8.54 -20.86
C ILE A 379 12.83 -7.44 -21.57
N ASP A 380 13.41 -6.26 -21.63
CA ASP A 380 12.84 -5.14 -22.40
C ASP A 380 12.81 -5.48 -23.91
N ARG A 381 11.68 -5.18 -24.58
CA ARG A 381 11.43 -5.52 -25.98
C ARG A 381 12.40 -4.84 -26.95
N ASP A 382 12.70 -3.57 -26.71
CA ASP A 382 13.49 -2.75 -27.63
C ASP A 382 14.98 -2.86 -27.34
N LEU A 383 15.37 -2.88 -26.08
CA LEU A 383 16.76 -2.92 -25.64
C LEU A 383 17.35 -4.33 -25.64
N LYS A 384 16.51 -5.36 -25.51
CA LYS A 384 16.94 -6.77 -25.36
C LYS A 384 17.88 -6.97 -24.16
N LEU A 385 17.64 -6.22 -23.08
CA LEU A 385 18.38 -6.26 -21.83
C LEU A 385 17.45 -6.64 -20.68
N ILE A 386 18.00 -7.26 -19.64
CA ILE A 386 17.29 -7.51 -18.39
C ILE A 386 16.96 -6.17 -17.74
N ARG A 387 15.66 -5.90 -17.52
CA ARG A 387 15.16 -4.68 -16.89
C ARG A 387 14.75 -4.92 -15.45
N GLU A 388 14.27 -6.13 -15.16
CA GLU A 388 13.80 -6.51 -13.84
C GLU A 388 14.16 -7.96 -13.53
N ILE A 389 14.51 -8.23 -12.29
CA ILE A 389 14.62 -9.56 -11.71
C ILE A 389 13.77 -9.60 -10.45
N GLU A 390 12.89 -10.60 -10.36
CA GLU A 390 12.04 -10.86 -9.22
C GLU A 390 12.24 -12.28 -8.74
N ILE A 391 12.31 -12.47 -7.43
CA ILE A 391 12.36 -13.78 -6.77
C ILE A 391 11.20 -13.88 -5.82
N SER A 392 10.40 -14.93 -5.98
CA SER A 392 9.30 -15.26 -5.08
C SER A 392 9.46 -16.72 -4.62
N ASN A 393 9.70 -16.92 -3.34
CA ASN A 393 9.81 -18.24 -2.71
C ASN A 393 9.16 -18.23 -1.32
N SER A 394 7.96 -18.80 -1.23
CA SER A 394 7.17 -18.89 0.00
C SER A 394 6.73 -20.35 0.22
N PRO A 395 7.67 -21.25 0.58
CA PRO A 395 7.34 -22.62 0.89
C PRO A 395 6.39 -22.72 2.09
N GLU A 396 5.71 -23.85 2.24
CA GLU A 396 4.86 -24.08 3.43
C GLU A 396 5.69 -24.19 4.69
N THR A 397 6.84 -24.83 4.61
CA THR A 397 7.79 -25.01 5.72
C THR A 397 9.23 -24.74 5.23
N LEU A 398 10.08 -24.28 6.12
CA LEU A 398 11.50 -24.07 5.81
C LEU A 398 12.23 -25.41 5.68
N ALA A 399 13.08 -25.56 4.65
CA ALA A 399 13.91 -26.75 4.49
C ALA A 399 14.90 -26.89 5.67
N GLY A 400 14.95 -28.08 6.26
CA GLY A 400 15.84 -28.39 7.39
C GLY A 400 15.27 -28.11 8.77
N TYR A 401 14.13 -27.41 8.88
CA TYR A 401 13.40 -27.25 10.12
C TYR A 401 12.32 -28.33 10.23
N GLN A 402 12.61 -29.41 10.99
CA GLN A 402 11.60 -30.41 11.34
C GLN A 402 10.98 -30.01 12.67
N LYS A 403 9.66 -29.82 12.66
CA LYS A 403 8.88 -29.68 13.88
C LYS A 403 9.18 -30.88 14.78
N GLU A 404 9.76 -30.66 15.96
CA GLU A 404 9.75 -31.71 16.99
C GLU A 404 8.25 -31.93 17.33
N GLU A 405 7.65 -32.94 16.75
CA GLU A 405 6.37 -33.46 17.24
C GLU A 405 6.61 -33.83 18.69
N GLY A 406 5.96 -33.07 19.58
CA GLY A 406 6.05 -33.33 21.03
C GLY A 406 5.81 -34.80 21.28
N SER A 407 6.80 -35.46 21.85
CA SER A 407 6.71 -36.84 22.28
C SER A 407 5.53 -36.93 23.25
N ASP A 408 4.40 -37.36 22.73
CA ASP A 408 3.31 -37.86 23.57
C ASP A 408 3.84 -39.08 24.31
N SER A 409 4.32 -38.85 25.51
CA SER A 409 4.67 -39.93 26.43
C SER A 409 3.41 -40.59 26.91
N SER A 410 2.82 -41.40 26.03
CA SER A 410 1.88 -42.44 26.42
C SER A 410 2.64 -43.36 27.35
N GLN A 411 2.46 -43.18 28.66
CA GLN A 411 2.80 -44.17 29.66
C GLN A 411 2.17 -45.49 29.31
N GLU A 412 2.97 -46.44 28.83
CA GLU A 412 2.63 -47.83 28.76
C GLU A 412 2.30 -48.29 30.19
N SER A 413 1.00 -48.51 30.44
CA SER A 413 0.54 -49.19 31.64
C SER A 413 1.01 -50.65 31.58
N VAL A 414 1.99 -50.98 32.42
CA VAL A 414 2.42 -52.38 32.67
C VAL A 414 1.23 -53.14 33.29
N PRO A 415 0.77 -54.26 32.74
CA PRO A 415 -0.25 -55.06 33.40
C PRO A 415 0.38 -55.78 34.59
N LEU A 416 -0.22 -55.62 35.78
CA LEU A 416 0.05 -56.42 36.95
C LEU A 416 -0.32 -57.87 36.63
N GLY A 417 0.70 -58.72 36.53
CA GLY A 417 0.54 -60.14 36.39
C GLY A 417 -0.08 -60.77 37.64
N GLU A 418 -1.07 -61.58 37.44
CA GLU A 418 -1.57 -62.55 38.40
C GLU A 418 -0.44 -63.53 38.78
N GLY A 419 -0.21 -63.73 40.07
CA GLY A 419 0.70 -64.72 40.60
C GLY A 419 0.29 -65.18 41.96
N LEU A 420 -0.49 -66.32 42.00
CA LEU A 420 -0.65 -67.31 43.08
C LEU A 420 -1.00 -66.83 44.51
#